data_7aa144a4903003fc037d2dd563ca7826
#
_entry.id   7aa144a4903003fc037d2dd563ca7826
#
_cell.length_a   1.000
_cell.length_b   1.000
_cell.length_c   1.000
_cell.angle_alpha   90.00
_cell.angle_beta   90.00
_cell.angle_gamma   90.00
#
_symmetry.space_group_name_H-M   'P 1'
#
loop_
_entity.id
_entity.type
_entity.pdbx_description
1 polymer ?
#
loop_
_entity_poly.entity_id
_entity_poly.type
_entity_poly.pdbx_seq_one_letter_code
_entity_poly.pdbx_strand_id
1 'polypeptide(L)'
;MELYGMLSEQKALAGLLYGMNPKTIVSVPAKEEIDFGKGVFLNGDKTALLNGKHANKATVDLSAYATASKNIVLVINGVKIEATTTGTLADDVAGIVANIESDVENVSVTVGTSADANKLFLVSNDDSELEVTLSYDGSDVTSSKVSASSDAVYAGVSVFHQNSFKDSRGCYIAKEAVNVMEAGYIWVKLATDVSPAVGADAYVTKDGEFTTSSSGNTKVGTFKSGAENGLALVDIVK
;
A
#
# COMPACT_ATOMS: atom_id res chain seq x y z
N MET A 1 -19.86 31.32 17.41
CA MET A 1 -18.73 31.62 18.33
C MET A 1 -18.18 30.37 19.01
N GLU A 2 -18.63 29.16 18.62
CA GLU A 2 -18.18 27.88 19.26
C GLU A 2 -17.04 27.17 18.52
N LEU A 3 -16.77 27.51 17.26
CA LEU A 3 -15.73 26.82 16.48
C LEU A 3 -14.31 27.12 16.99
N TYR A 4 -14.06 28.32 17.54
CA TYR A 4 -12.76 28.69 18.11
C TYR A 4 -12.49 28.01 19.46
N GLY A 5 -13.53 27.71 20.23
CA GLY A 5 -13.41 26.97 21.50
C GLY A 5 -13.02 25.52 21.28
N MET A 6 -13.60 24.84 20.29
CA MET A 6 -13.28 23.43 19.97
C MET A 6 -11.85 23.27 19.45
N LEU A 7 -11.33 24.23 18.71
CA LEU A 7 -9.93 24.18 18.21
C LEU A 7 -8.89 24.42 19.31
N SER A 8 -9.27 25.08 20.41
CA SER A 8 -8.36 25.31 21.55
C SER A 8 -8.24 24.09 22.48
N GLU A 9 -9.21 23.17 22.45
CA GLU A 9 -9.22 21.97 23.27
C GLU A 9 -8.71 20.71 22.54
N GLN A 10 -8.83 20.68 21.20
CA GLN A 10 -8.24 19.63 20.36
C GLN A 10 -6.84 20.03 19.89
N LYS A 11 -5.84 19.68 20.69
CA LYS A 11 -4.43 19.95 20.34
C LYS A 11 -3.95 19.17 19.11
N ALA A 12 -4.58 18.05 18.78
CA ALA A 12 -4.22 17.21 17.66
C ALA A 12 -5.45 16.84 16.82
N LEU A 13 -5.36 17.05 15.52
CA LEU A 13 -6.32 16.59 14.51
C LEU A 13 -5.54 16.03 13.33
N ALA A 14 -5.88 14.82 12.89
CA ALA A 14 -5.19 14.16 11.79
C ALA A 14 -5.16 15.03 10.53
N GLY A 15 -3.98 15.20 9.93
CA GLY A 15 -3.77 16.04 8.76
C GLY A 15 -3.80 17.54 9.01
N LEU A 16 -3.96 17.99 10.26
CA LEU A 16 -3.91 19.43 10.58
C LEU A 16 -2.48 19.94 10.48
N LEU A 17 -2.31 21.03 9.71
CA LEU A 17 -1.04 21.74 9.58
C LEU A 17 -0.71 22.47 10.86
N TYR A 18 0.55 22.45 11.28
CA TYR A 18 1.00 23.11 12.47
C TYR A 18 1.97 24.26 12.15
N GLY A 19 1.70 25.43 12.74
CA GLY A 19 2.57 26.60 12.67
C GLY A 19 2.60 27.30 11.31
N MET A 20 3.46 28.32 11.24
CA MET A 20 3.67 29.16 10.04
C MET A 20 4.97 28.80 9.29
N ASN A 21 5.53 27.63 9.55
CA ASN A 21 6.74 27.18 8.89
C ASN A 21 6.56 27.01 7.37
N PRO A 22 7.62 27.15 6.58
CA PRO A 22 7.57 26.82 5.15
C PRO A 22 7.02 25.42 4.95
N LYS A 23 6.09 25.26 4.02
CA LYS A 23 5.46 23.99 3.69
C LYS A 23 5.25 23.89 2.19
N THR A 24 5.38 22.69 1.67
CA THR A 24 5.09 22.34 0.29
C THR A 24 3.83 21.48 0.28
N ILE A 25 2.78 21.97 -0.40
CA ILE A 25 1.53 21.25 -0.57
C ILE A 25 1.23 21.17 -2.06
N VAL A 26 0.93 19.96 -2.52
CA VAL A 26 0.50 19.67 -3.89
C VAL A 26 -0.91 19.06 -3.87
N SER A 27 -1.64 19.16 -4.94
CA SER A 27 -2.97 18.53 -5.07
C SER A 27 -2.93 17.45 -6.14
N VAL A 28 -3.36 16.25 -5.77
CA VAL A 28 -3.35 15.05 -6.64
C VAL A 28 -4.69 14.34 -6.48
N PRO A 29 -5.31 13.80 -7.54
CA PRO A 29 -6.57 13.07 -7.41
C PRO A 29 -6.39 11.78 -6.59
N ALA A 30 -7.38 11.48 -5.75
CA ALA A 30 -7.47 10.21 -5.04
C ALA A 30 -7.94 9.09 -5.98
N LYS A 31 -7.34 7.92 -5.92
CA LYS A 31 -7.84 6.71 -6.59
C LYS A 31 -8.90 5.99 -5.77
N GLU A 32 -8.77 6.07 -4.46
CA GLU A 32 -9.61 5.44 -3.44
C GLU A 32 -9.89 6.41 -2.28
N GLU A 33 -10.59 5.97 -1.25
CA GLU A 33 -10.78 6.77 -0.03
C GLU A 33 -9.45 6.97 0.70
N ILE A 34 -9.16 8.24 1.08
CA ILE A 34 -7.91 8.62 1.74
C ILE A 34 -8.23 9.33 3.05
N ASP A 35 -7.85 8.72 4.15
CA ASP A 35 -7.94 9.31 5.48
C ASP A 35 -7.02 10.52 5.66
N PHE A 36 -7.41 11.48 6.48
CA PHE A 36 -6.54 12.60 6.87
C PHE A 36 -5.38 12.16 7.76
N GLY A 37 -4.23 12.80 7.58
CA GLY A 37 -3.05 12.57 8.40
C GLY A 37 -2.37 11.23 8.17
N LYS A 38 -2.70 10.54 7.10
CA LYS A 38 -1.99 9.34 6.64
C LYS A 38 -0.92 9.68 5.60
N GLY A 39 0.12 8.89 5.56
CA GLY A 39 1.04 8.85 4.44
C GLY A 39 0.33 8.30 3.20
N VAL A 40 0.46 9.01 2.08
CA VAL A 40 -0.16 8.63 0.81
C VAL A 40 0.90 8.29 -0.22
N PHE A 41 0.54 7.44 -1.17
CA PHE A 41 1.44 6.93 -2.19
C PHE A 41 0.90 7.23 -3.58
N LEU A 42 1.77 7.61 -4.50
CA LEU A 42 1.45 7.67 -5.92
C LEU A 42 1.42 6.26 -6.48
N ASN A 43 0.42 5.95 -7.29
CA ASN A 43 0.35 4.71 -8.06
C ASN A 43 1.51 4.59 -9.06
N GLY A 44 1.68 3.45 -9.70
CA GLY A 44 2.78 3.18 -10.64
C GLY A 44 2.91 4.24 -11.73
N ASP A 45 1.79 4.73 -12.27
CA ASP A 45 1.74 5.76 -13.32
C ASP A 45 1.93 7.18 -12.78
N LYS A 46 2.00 7.36 -11.46
CA LYS A 46 2.11 8.66 -10.77
C LYS A 46 0.97 9.64 -11.08
N THR A 47 -0.21 9.13 -11.39
CA THR A 47 -1.39 9.92 -11.77
C THR A 47 -2.41 10.09 -10.66
N ALA A 48 -2.42 9.20 -9.66
CA ALA A 48 -3.38 9.20 -8.57
C ALA A 48 -2.76 8.72 -7.26
N LEU A 49 -3.43 9.05 -6.14
CA LEU A 49 -3.01 8.69 -4.79
C LEU A 49 -3.73 7.44 -4.30
N LEU A 50 -2.97 6.63 -3.59
CA LEU A 50 -3.40 5.45 -2.83
C LEU A 50 -3.29 5.72 -1.33
N ASN A 51 -4.21 5.15 -0.55
CA ASN A 51 -4.23 5.24 0.92
C ASN A 51 -3.18 4.34 1.60
N GLY A 52 -2.44 3.58 0.82
CA GLY A 52 -1.39 2.70 1.25
C GLY A 52 -0.49 2.26 0.10
N LYS A 53 0.59 1.57 0.45
CA LYS A 53 1.50 0.95 -0.52
C LYS A 53 0.99 -0.46 -0.83
N HIS A 54 -0.06 -0.57 -1.65
CA HIS A 54 -0.62 -1.86 -2.04
C HIS A 54 0.40 -2.71 -2.78
N ALA A 55 0.46 -4.00 -2.47
CA ALA A 55 1.23 -4.97 -3.23
C ALA A 55 0.47 -5.30 -4.52
N ASN A 56 0.61 -4.45 -5.54
CA ASN A 56 -0.07 -4.58 -6.82
C ASN A 56 0.66 -5.48 -7.83
N LYS A 57 1.76 -6.10 -7.41
CA LYS A 57 2.56 -7.04 -8.20
C LYS A 57 2.91 -8.26 -7.38
N ALA A 58 2.94 -9.42 -8.02
CA ALA A 58 3.43 -10.65 -7.42
C ALA A 58 4.25 -11.45 -8.41
N THR A 59 5.30 -12.11 -7.90
CA THR A 59 6.08 -13.09 -8.66
C THR A 59 5.83 -14.46 -8.05
N VAL A 60 5.42 -15.43 -8.88
CA VAL A 60 5.20 -16.82 -8.48
C VAL A 60 6.27 -17.70 -9.12
N ASP A 61 7.09 -18.36 -8.30
CA ASP A 61 8.18 -19.22 -8.77
C ASP A 61 7.70 -20.68 -8.82
N LEU A 62 7.53 -21.20 -10.03
CA LEU A 62 7.12 -22.58 -10.31
C LEU A 62 8.31 -23.50 -10.65
N SER A 63 9.55 -23.03 -10.57
CA SER A 63 10.75 -23.77 -11.03
C SER A 63 10.98 -25.11 -10.35
N ALA A 64 10.44 -25.34 -9.15
CA ALA A 64 10.59 -26.59 -8.40
C ALA A 64 9.54 -27.68 -8.74
N TYR A 65 8.56 -27.38 -9.62
CA TYR A 65 7.36 -28.22 -9.76
C TYR A 65 7.28 -28.98 -11.09
N ALA A 66 8.39 -29.57 -11.52
CA ALA A 66 8.50 -30.35 -12.76
C ALA A 66 8.04 -31.82 -12.64
N THR A 67 7.56 -32.27 -11.47
CA THR A 67 7.12 -33.66 -11.28
C THR A 67 5.71 -33.88 -11.79
N ALA A 68 5.49 -34.84 -12.66
CA ALA A 68 4.18 -35.17 -13.21
C ALA A 68 3.17 -35.63 -12.14
N SER A 69 1.88 -35.43 -12.43
CA SER A 69 0.75 -35.87 -11.62
C SER A 69 0.69 -35.27 -10.22
N LYS A 70 1.19 -34.04 -10.06
CA LYS A 70 1.06 -33.25 -8.85
C LYS A 70 0.04 -32.13 -9.07
N ASN A 71 -0.62 -31.74 -8.00
CA ASN A 71 -1.61 -30.66 -8.06
C ASN A 71 -0.98 -29.31 -7.67
N ILE A 72 -1.11 -28.33 -8.55
CA ILE A 72 -0.80 -26.92 -8.27
C ILE A 72 -2.11 -26.18 -8.07
N VAL A 73 -2.26 -25.50 -6.95
CA VAL A 73 -3.38 -24.61 -6.68
C VAL A 73 -2.84 -23.21 -6.42
N LEU A 74 -3.18 -22.30 -7.33
CA LEU A 74 -2.88 -20.88 -7.22
C LEU A 74 -4.19 -20.15 -6.94
N VAL A 75 -4.25 -19.33 -5.87
CA VAL A 75 -5.40 -18.49 -5.58
C VAL A 75 -4.96 -17.04 -5.75
N ILE A 76 -5.66 -16.30 -6.60
CA ILE A 76 -5.41 -14.87 -6.88
C ILE A 76 -6.70 -14.11 -6.56
N ASN A 77 -6.66 -13.21 -5.59
CA ASN A 77 -7.81 -12.42 -5.14
C ASN A 77 -9.06 -13.28 -4.86
N GLY A 78 -8.86 -14.48 -4.28
CA GLY A 78 -9.92 -15.43 -3.98
C GLY A 78 -10.34 -16.33 -5.16
N VAL A 79 -9.89 -16.07 -6.38
CA VAL A 79 -10.13 -16.94 -7.54
C VAL A 79 -9.14 -18.10 -7.54
N LYS A 80 -9.66 -19.33 -7.59
CA LYS A 80 -8.88 -20.55 -7.52
C LYS A 80 -8.53 -21.06 -8.90
N ILE A 81 -7.24 -21.18 -9.20
CA ILE A 81 -6.69 -21.79 -10.42
C ILE A 81 -6.06 -23.13 -10.05
N GLU A 82 -6.54 -24.20 -10.64
CA GLU A 82 -6.02 -25.56 -10.43
C GLU A 82 -5.37 -26.08 -11.70
N ALA A 83 -4.20 -26.67 -11.54
CA ALA A 83 -3.51 -27.37 -12.62
C ALA A 83 -2.88 -28.67 -12.11
N THR A 84 -2.98 -29.74 -12.88
CA THR A 84 -2.22 -30.96 -12.62
C THR A 84 -0.99 -30.97 -13.51
N THR A 85 0.19 -31.12 -12.90
CA THR A 85 1.45 -31.08 -13.62
C THR A 85 1.57 -32.27 -14.58
N THR A 86 2.03 -32.00 -15.78
CA THR A 86 2.25 -32.98 -16.85
C THR A 86 3.65 -33.61 -16.78
N GLY A 87 4.58 -32.99 -16.06
CA GLY A 87 6.01 -33.31 -16.04
C GLY A 87 6.81 -32.46 -17.03
N THR A 88 6.13 -31.62 -17.83
CA THR A 88 6.74 -30.61 -18.71
C THR A 88 6.39 -29.23 -18.16
N LEU A 89 7.32 -28.63 -17.42
CA LEU A 89 7.05 -27.39 -16.69
C LEU A 89 6.60 -26.23 -17.61
N ALA A 90 7.10 -26.17 -18.84
CA ALA A 90 6.69 -25.15 -19.81
C ALA A 90 5.20 -25.28 -20.20
N ASP A 91 4.69 -26.50 -20.38
CA ASP A 91 3.28 -26.75 -20.71
C ASP A 91 2.40 -26.45 -19.49
N ASP A 92 2.87 -26.80 -18.29
CA ASP A 92 2.16 -26.54 -17.03
C ASP A 92 2.04 -25.02 -16.79
N VAL A 93 3.13 -24.25 -16.99
CA VAL A 93 3.14 -22.79 -16.92
C VAL A 93 2.19 -22.18 -17.93
N ALA A 94 2.20 -22.63 -19.18
CA ALA A 94 1.32 -22.13 -20.22
C ALA A 94 -0.17 -22.38 -19.90
N GLY A 95 -0.50 -23.56 -19.36
CA GLY A 95 -1.85 -23.90 -18.92
C GLY A 95 -2.33 -23.02 -17.76
N ILE A 96 -1.47 -22.75 -16.78
CA ILE A 96 -1.79 -21.85 -15.66
C ILE A 96 -2.03 -20.42 -16.16
N VAL A 97 -1.18 -19.92 -17.07
CA VAL A 97 -1.35 -18.58 -17.68
C VAL A 97 -2.70 -18.46 -18.37
N ALA A 98 -3.07 -19.43 -19.22
CA ALA A 98 -4.34 -19.42 -19.92
C ALA A 98 -5.54 -19.39 -18.96
N ASN A 99 -5.49 -20.14 -17.85
CA ASN A 99 -6.51 -20.13 -16.83
C ASN A 99 -6.58 -18.79 -16.08
N ILE A 100 -5.43 -18.17 -15.78
CA ILE A 100 -5.40 -16.82 -15.14
C ILE A 100 -6.06 -15.80 -16.08
N GLU A 101 -5.69 -15.79 -17.36
CA GLU A 101 -6.23 -14.85 -18.36
C GLU A 101 -7.73 -15.01 -18.57
N SER A 102 -8.28 -16.24 -18.39
CA SER A 102 -9.71 -16.49 -18.56
C SER A 102 -10.53 -16.19 -17.30
N ASP A 103 -10.00 -16.46 -16.12
CA ASP A 103 -10.79 -16.57 -14.89
C ASP A 103 -10.54 -15.42 -13.91
N VAL A 104 -9.40 -14.71 -14.03
CA VAL A 104 -9.03 -13.62 -13.10
C VAL A 104 -9.16 -12.26 -13.77
N GLU A 105 -10.12 -11.48 -13.32
CA GLU A 105 -10.33 -10.12 -13.81
C GLU A 105 -9.27 -9.15 -13.27
N ASN A 106 -8.96 -8.11 -14.06
CA ASN A 106 -8.05 -7.02 -13.69
C ASN A 106 -6.61 -7.43 -13.32
N VAL A 107 -6.17 -8.60 -13.73
CA VAL A 107 -4.80 -9.07 -13.53
C VAL A 107 -4.17 -9.41 -14.88
N SER A 108 -3.00 -8.85 -15.12
CA SER A 108 -2.13 -9.24 -16.24
C SER A 108 -1.09 -10.23 -15.77
N VAL A 109 -0.86 -11.28 -16.54
CA VAL A 109 0.17 -12.27 -16.27
C VAL A 109 1.19 -12.30 -17.40
N THR A 110 2.46 -12.37 -17.05
CA THR A 110 3.55 -12.59 -18.02
C THR A 110 4.49 -13.68 -17.51
N VAL A 111 5.00 -14.48 -18.43
CA VAL A 111 6.01 -15.50 -18.13
C VAL A 111 7.39 -14.88 -18.27
N GLY A 112 8.26 -15.16 -17.33
CA GLY A 112 9.65 -14.74 -17.40
C GLY A 112 10.41 -15.39 -18.56
N THR A 113 11.58 -14.87 -18.88
CA THR A 113 12.45 -15.37 -19.94
C THR A 113 13.79 -15.85 -19.37
N SER A 114 14.48 -16.71 -20.07
CA SER A 114 15.82 -17.21 -19.68
C SER A 114 15.82 -17.84 -18.28
N ALA A 115 16.55 -17.29 -17.33
CA ALA A 115 16.64 -17.79 -15.96
C ALA A 115 15.31 -17.74 -15.18
N ASP A 116 14.38 -16.90 -15.62
CA ASP A 116 13.06 -16.71 -15.00
C ASP A 116 11.92 -17.39 -15.78
N ALA A 117 12.24 -18.24 -16.76
CA ALA A 117 11.25 -18.86 -17.67
C ALA A 117 10.11 -19.62 -16.97
N ASN A 118 10.31 -20.00 -15.70
CA ASN A 118 9.33 -20.73 -14.89
C ASN A 118 8.71 -19.84 -13.80
N LYS A 119 8.84 -18.52 -13.92
CA LYS A 119 8.21 -17.57 -13.02
C LYS A 119 7.06 -16.87 -13.72
N LEU A 120 5.97 -16.70 -12.98
CA LEU A 120 4.86 -15.86 -13.39
C LEU A 120 4.98 -14.49 -12.74
N PHE A 121 4.87 -13.44 -13.53
CA PHE A 121 4.79 -12.07 -13.06
C PHE A 121 3.35 -11.60 -13.20
N LEU A 122 2.70 -11.37 -12.07
CA LEU A 122 1.33 -10.90 -11.96
C LEU A 122 1.33 -9.41 -11.68
N VAL A 123 0.46 -8.66 -12.34
CA VAL A 123 0.29 -7.21 -12.15
C VAL A 123 -1.20 -6.89 -12.09
N SER A 124 -1.62 -6.18 -11.04
CA SER A 124 -2.97 -5.63 -10.98
C SER A 124 -3.10 -4.45 -11.94
N ASN A 125 -4.09 -4.49 -12.82
CA ASN A 125 -4.33 -3.45 -13.83
C ASN A 125 -5.00 -2.20 -13.26
N ASP A 126 -5.56 -2.31 -12.06
CA ASP A 126 -6.25 -1.22 -11.36
C ASP A 126 -5.51 -0.73 -10.12
N ASP A 127 -4.25 -1.16 -9.91
CA ASP A 127 -3.41 -0.91 -8.74
C ASP A 127 -3.98 -1.42 -7.41
N SER A 128 -5.00 -2.26 -7.44
CA SER A 128 -5.51 -2.93 -6.24
C SER A 128 -4.49 -3.91 -5.68
N GLU A 129 -4.60 -4.22 -4.40
CA GLU A 129 -3.75 -5.22 -3.76
C GLU A 129 -3.96 -6.60 -4.38
N LEU A 130 -2.87 -7.30 -4.69
CA LEU A 130 -2.88 -8.68 -5.15
C LEU A 130 -2.64 -9.62 -3.97
N GLU A 131 -3.66 -10.35 -3.62
CA GLU A 131 -3.53 -11.49 -2.70
C GLU A 131 -3.25 -12.75 -3.49
N VAL A 132 -2.06 -13.31 -3.34
CA VAL A 132 -1.65 -14.52 -4.06
C VAL A 132 -1.18 -15.58 -3.08
N THR A 133 -1.80 -16.76 -3.15
CA THR A 133 -1.34 -17.94 -2.41
C THR A 133 -1.08 -19.09 -3.35
N LEU A 134 -0.13 -19.94 -3.00
CA LEU A 134 0.29 -21.08 -3.80
C LEU A 134 0.35 -22.33 -2.93
N SER A 135 -0.29 -23.40 -3.35
CA SER A 135 -0.09 -24.71 -2.78
C SER A 135 0.35 -25.74 -3.84
N TYR A 136 1.21 -26.66 -3.42
CA TYR A 136 1.72 -27.74 -4.25
C TYR A 136 1.46 -29.07 -3.57
N ASP A 137 0.73 -29.95 -4.24
CA ASP A 137 0.35 -31.28 -3.74
C ASP A 137 -0.26 -31.25 -2.32
N GLY A 138 -1.12 -30.23 -2.08
CA GLY A 138 -1.80 -29.99 -0.82
C GLY A 138 -0.99 -29.25 0.26
N SER A 139 0.28 -28.93 -0.01
CA SER A 139 1.13 -28.18 0.92
C SER A 139 1.19 -26.70 0.55
N ASP A 140 0.97 -25.78 1.50
CA ASP A 140 1.16 -24.35 1.31
C ASP A 140 2.65 -24.02 1.16
N VAL A 141 3.00 -23.40 0.05
CA VAL A 141 4.35 -22.95 -0.29
C VAL A 141 4.46 -21.46 -0.57
N THR A 142 3.41 -20.71 -0.27
CA THR A 142 3.29 -19.28 -0.55
C THR A 142 4.48 -18.50 -0.04
N SER A 143 4.86 -18.67 1.21
CA SER A 143 5.95 -17.91 1.85
C SER A 143 7.32 -18.07 1.18
N SER A 144 7.55 -19.17 0.47
CA SER A 144 8.82 -19.49 -0.18
C SER A 144 8.82 -19.28 -1.69
N LYS A 145 7.64 -19.20 -2.31
CA LYS A 145 7.46 -19.21 -3.77
C LYS A 145 6.70 -18.02 -4.33
N VAL A 146 6.07 -17.22 -3.47
CA VAL A 146 5.37 -16.01 -3.87
C VAL A 146 6.08 -14.80 -3.25
N SER A 147 6.41 -13.82 -4.08
CA SER A 147 6.99 -12.55 -3.65
C SER A 147 6.08 -11.42 -4.09
N ALA A 148 5.47 -10.73 -3.13
CA ALA A 148 4.66 -9.55 -3.38
C ALA A 148 5.54 -8.29 -3.46
N SER A 149 5.20 -7.35 -4.33
CA SER A 149 5.89 -6.07 -4.49
C SER A 149 4.93 -4.96 -4.91
N SER A 150 5.39 -3.72 -4.78
CA SER A 150 4.63 -2.53 -5.17
C SER A 150 5.56 -1.52 -5.83
N ASP A 151 5.09 -0.86 -6.88
CA ASP A 151 5.75 0.29 -7.49
C ASP A 151 5.20 1.63 -7.01
N ALA A 152 4.27 1.62 -6.06
CA ALA A 152 3.77 2.82 -5.41
C ALA A 152 4.89 3.55 -4.63
N VAL A 153 4.96 4.86 -4.81
CA VAL A 153 6.00 5.73 -4.24
C VAL A 153 5.37 6.68 -3.23
N TYR A 154 5.98 6.82 -2.06
CA TYR A 154 5.53 7.78 -1.06
C TYR A 154 5.43 9.20 -1.63
N ALA A 155 4.26 9.81 -1.50
CA ALA A 155 3.96 11.13 -2.02
C ALA A 155 4.06 12.23 -0.95
N GLY A 156 3.62 11.93 0.27
CA GLY A 156 3.55 12.88 1.37
C GLY A 156 2.45 12.49 2.35
N VAL A 157 1.90 13.47 3.05
CA VAL A 157 0.84 13.28 4.05
C VAL A 157 -0.44 13.98 3.59
N SER A 158 -1.58 13.29 3.68
CA SER A 158 -2.90 13.86 3.38
C SER A 158 -3.26 14.94 4.38
N VAL A 159 -3.54 16.15 3.85
CA VAL A 159 -3.87 17.33 4.66
C VAL A 159 -5.37 17.32 4.99
N PHE A 160 -5.71 17.72 6.23
CA PHE A 160 -7.10 17.92 6.63
C PHE A 160 -7.83 18.91 5.70
N HIS A 161 -9.02 18.52 5.26
CA HIS A 161 -9.88 19.37 4.43
C HIS A 161 -11.25 19.60 5.09
N GLN A 162 -11.56 20.86 5.37
CA GLN A 162 -12.74 21.23 6.14
C GLN A 162 -14.06 20.83 5.48
N ASN A 163 -14.14 20.80 4.15
CA ASN A 163 -15.38 20.45 3.46
C ASN A 163 -15.69 18.95 3.59
N SER A 164 -14.68 18.07 3.46
CA SER A 164 -14.86 16.63 3.67
C SER A 164 -15.22 16.29 5.11
N PHE A 165 -14.78 17.11 6.08
CA PHE A 165 -15.18 16.97 7.48
C PHE A 165 -16.64 17.36 7.73
N LYS A 166 -17.17 18.38 7.02
CA LYS A 166 -18.57 18.80 7.13
C LYS A 166 -19.55 17.70 6.76
N ASP A 167 -19.18 16.82 5.85
CA ASP A 167 -19.99 15.68 5.42
C ASP A 167 -19.85 14.48 6.37
N SER A 168 -19.16 14.63 7.52
CA SER A 168 -18.90 13.60 8.52
C SER A 168 -18.11 12.40 7.99
N ARG A 169 -17.51 12.49 6.82
CA ARG A 169 -16.74 11.39 6.21
C ARG A 169 -15.36 11.21 6.85
N GLY A 170 -14.70 12.30 7.23
CA GLY A 170 -13.35 12.28 7.82
C GLY A 170 -12.24 11.84 6.86
N CYS A 171 -12.52 11.76 5.55
CA CYS A 171 -11.63 11.33 4.49
C CYS A 171 -11.92 12.03 3.16
N TYR A 172 -11.00 11.96 2.22
CA TYR A 172 -11.25 12.23 0.80
C TYR A 172 -11.86 10.99 0.15
N ILE A 173 -12.76 11.18 -0.80
CA ILE A 173 -13.29 10.07 -1.62
C ILE A 173 -12.52 9.93 -2.93
N ALA A 174 -12.69 8.79 -3.60
CA ALA A 174 -12.11 8.55 -4.92
C ALA A 174 -12.44 9.69 -5.91
N LYS A 175 -11.45 10.10 -6.70
CA LYS A 175 -11.48 11.20 -7.68
C LYS A 175 -11.49 12.62 -7.07
N GLU A 176 -11.57 12.80 -5.76
CA GLU A 176 -11.34 14.11 -5.15
C GLU A 176 -9.87 14.52 -5.26
N ALA A 177 -9.65 15.84 -5.35
CA ALA A 177 -8.30 16.39 -5.25
C ALA A 177 -7.85 16.41 -3.79
N VAL A 178 -6.85 15.59 -3.48
CA VAL A 178 -6.24 15.50 -2.15
C VAL A 178 -5.13 16.51 -2.03
N ASN A 179 -5.14 17.31 -0.97
CA ASN A 179 -4.02 18.14 -0.61
C ASN A 179 -2.98 17.28 0.12
N VAL A 180 -1.79 17.19 -0.44
CA VAL A 180 -0.68 16.39 0.07
C VAL A 180 0.44 17.30 0.51
N MET A 181 0.89 17.15 1.74
CA MET A 181 2.04 17.85 2.26
C MET A 181 3.31 17.04 2.01
N GLU A 182 4.22 17.61 1.27
CA GLU A 182 5.52 17.02 0.98
C GLU A 182 6.62 17.46 1.97
N ALA A 183 6.47 18.63 2.58
CA ALA A 183 7.40 19.14 3.59
C ALA A 183 6.71 20.08 4.59
N GLY A 184 7.13 20.02 5.86
CA GLY A 184 6.66 20.88 6.96
C GLY A 184 6.08 20.10 8.14
N TYR A 185 5.38 20.80 9.05
CA TYR A 185 4.84 20.22 10.29
C TYR A 185 3.36 19.85 10.13
N ILE A 186 3.03 18.60 10.43
CA ILE A 186 1.66 18.06 10.30
C ILE A 186 1.38 17.01 11.37
N TRP A 187 0.14 16.98 11.86
CA TRP A 187 -0.35 15.91 12.73
C TRP A 187 -0.69 14.66 11.93
N VAL A 188 -0.06 13.55 12.28
CA VAL A 188 -0.17 12.27 11.56
C VAL A 188 -0.79 11.19 12.41
N LYS A 189 -1.44 10.20 11.78
CA LYS A 189 -1.94 9.00 12.44
C LYS A 189 -0.79 8.04 12.75
N LEU A 190 -0.71 7.61 13.99
CA LEU A 190 0.25 6.61 14.44
C LEU A 190 -0.28 5.19 14.19
N ALA A 191 0.62 4.28 13.87
CA ALA A 191 0.33 2.85 13.92
C ALA A 191 0.01 2.42 15.35
N THR A 192 -0.69 1.28 15.48
CA THR A 192 -1.10 0.75 16.78
C THR A 192 0.09 0.59 17.72
N ASP A 193 -0.10 0.97 18.99
CA ASP A 193 0.90 0.86 20.07
C ASP A 193 2.20 1.66 19.87
N VAL A 194 2.22 2.61 18.93
CA VAL A 194 3.37 3.48 18.72
C VAL A 194 3.30 4.70 19.63
N SER A 195 4.37 4.90 20.43
CA SER A 195 4.54 6.06 21.29
C SER A 195 5.92 6.69 21.02
N PRO A 196 6.02 7.63 20.07
CA PRO A 196 7.29 8.20 19.67
C PRO A 196 7.83 9.15 20.74
N ALA A 197 9.17 9.17 20.88
CA ALA A 197 9.85 10.24 21.57
C ALA A 197 10.05 11.44 20.66
N VAL A 198 10.10 12.65 21.23
CA VAL A 198 10.48 13.86 20.48
C VAL A 198 11.90 13.71 19.92
N GLY A 199 12.08 13.98 18.64
CA GLY A 199 13.35 13.83 17.93
C GLY A 199 13.59 12.44 17.33
N ALA A 200 12.73 11.46 17.60
CA ALA A 200 12.82 10.14 16.96
C ALA A 200 12.54 10.23 15.44
N ASP A 201 13.20 9.38 14.68
CA ASP A 201 12.93 9.24 13.25
C ASP A 201 11.48 8.78 13.01
N ALA A 202 10.82 9.40 12.03
CA ALA A 202 9.48 9.05 11.61
C ALA A 202 9.53 8.25 10.30
N TYR A 203 8.87 7.09 10.33
CA TYR A 203 8.71 6.21 9.17
C TYR A 203 7.23 6.04 8.85
N VAL A 204 6.92 5.84 7.57
CA VAL A 204 5.57 5.50 7.10
C VAL A 204 5.50 4.01 6.77
N THR A 205 4.45 3.34 7.26
CA THR A 205 4.14 1.94 6.98
C THR A 205 3.52 1.78 5.60
N LYS A 206 3.37 0.55 5.15
CA LYS A 206 2.62 0.24 3.92
C LYS A 206 1.15 0.72 3.97
N ASP A 207 0.55 0.79 5.16
CA ASP A 207 -0.84 1.21 5.37
C ASP A 207 -0.97 2.74 5.58
N GLY A 208 0.10 3.50 5.37
CA GLY A 208 0.12 4.95 5.50
C GLY A 208 0.17 5.48 6.94
N GLU A 209 0.31 4.62 7.95
CA GLU A 209 0.42 5.01 9.34
C GLU A 209 1.89 5.28 9.73
N PHE A 210 2.10 6.08 10.78
CA PHE A 210 3.43 6.50 11.18
C PHE A 210 3.98 5.69 12.35
N THR A 211 5.26 5.36 12.30
CA THR A 211 5.96 4.53 13.28
C THR A 211 7.40 4.99 13.50
N THR A 212 8.02 4.51 14.57
CA THR A 212 9.46 4.65 14.81
C THR A 212 10.28 3.48 14.26
N SER A 213 9.62 2.43 13.79
CA SER A 213 10.28 1.23 13.24
C SER A 213 10.73 1.47 11.81
N SER A 214 12.02 1.21 11.53
CA SER A 214 12.59 1.27 10.18
C SER A 214 12.35 0.03 9.33
N SER A 215 11.96 -1.09 9.95
CA SER A 215 11.84 -2.38 9.27
C SER A 215 10.71 -2.40 8.24
N GLY A 216 11.05 -2.44 6.95
CA GLY A 216 10.09 -2.45 5.83
C GLY A 216 9.39 -1.11 5.58
N ASN A 217 9.75 -0.04 6.31
CA ASN A 217 9.09 1.25 6.27
C ASN A 217 9.98 2.33 5.63
N THR A 218 9.35 3.38 5.11
CA THR A 218 10.04 4.50 4.46
C THR A 218 10.27 5.63 5.46
N LYS A 219 11.53 6.08 5.64
CA LYS A 219 11.83 7.25 6.46
C LYS A 219 11.30 8.51 5.79
N VAL A 220 10.57 9.35 6.54
CA VAL A 220 9.87 10.52 6.00
C VAL A 220 10.09 11.81 6.79
N GLY A 221 10.71 11.71 7.97
CA GLY A 221 10.93 12.91 8.79
C GLY A 221 11.32 12.60 10.23
N THR A 222 10.87 13.45 11.15
CA THR A 222 11.21 13.39 12.57
C THR A 222 9.99 13.74 13.42
N PHE A 223 9.73 12.99 14.48
CA PHE A 223 8.68 13.30 15.45
C PHE A 223 9.01 14.53 16.27
N LYS A 224 8.06 15.46 16.39
CA LYS A 224 8.17 16.71 17.15
C LYS A 224 7.31 16.71 18.41
N SER A 225 6.46 15.71 18.57
CA SER A 225 5.71 15.46 19.81
C SER A 225 5.70 13.98 20.16
N GLY A 226 5.31 13.65 21.39
CA GLY A 226 4.85 12.32 21.79
C GLY A 226 3.47 12.02 21.20
N ALA A 227 2.95 10.82 21.51
CA ALA A 227 1.61 10.40 21.11
C ALA A 227 0.54 11.16 21.89
N GLU A 228 -0.49 11.64 21.20
CA GLU A 228 -1.69 12.25 21.75
C GLU A 228 -2.92 11.72 21.00
N ASN A 229 -3.74 10.91 21.64
CA ASN A 229 -4.94 10.30 21.03
C ASN A 229 -4.66 9.54 19.70
N GLY A 230 -3.55 8.80 19.61
CA GLY A 230 -3.16 8.07 18.41
C GLY A 230 -2.56 8.96 17.30
N LEU A 231 -2.25 10.21 17.61
CA LEU A 231 -1.64 11.17 16.70
C LEU A 231 -0.28 11.63 17.23
N ALA A 232 0.60 12.09 16.36
CA ALA A 232 1.81 12.82 16.72
C ALA A 232 2.12 13.91 15.69
N LEU A 233 2.84 14.93 16.13
CA LEU A 233 3.35 15.96 15.24
C LEU A 233 4.65 15.48 14.59
N VAL A 234 4.73 15.56 13.27
CA VAL A 234 5.92 15.18 12.48
C VAL A 234 6.37 16.36 11.64
N ASP A 235 7.68 16.53 11.55
CA ASP A 235 8.34 17.37 10.57
C ASP A 235 8.67 16.50 9.36
N ILE A 236 7.91 16.66 8.29
CA ILE A 236 8.09 15.93 7.04
C ILE A 236 9.22 16.57 6.25
N VAL A 237 10.15 15.76 5.80
CA VAL A 237 11.28 16.16 4.95
C VAL A 237 11.35 15.15 3.80
N LYS A 238 11.07 15.62 2.58
CA LYS A 238 11.14 14.81 1.36
C LYS A 238 12.38 15.14 0.54
#